data_e1f985d3080ce43d3deca4f1972029af
#
_entry.id   e1f985d3080ce43d3deca4f1972029af
#
_cell.length_a   1.000
_cell.length_b   1.000
_cell.length_c   1.000
_cell.angle_alpha   90.00
_cell.angle_beta   90.00
_cell.angle_gamma   90.00
#
_symmetry.space_group_name_H-M   'P 1'
#
loop_
_entity.id
_entity.type
_entity.pdbx_description
1 polymer ?
#
loop_
_entity_poly.entity_id
_entity_poly.type
_entity_poly.pdbx_seq_one_letter_code
_entity_poly.pdbx_strand_id
1 'polypeptide(L)'
;MNIVFRVDASAQIGSGHVMRCLTLAKRYRREGHTVSFVMRALPSNLITFVEEAGFSVHPLPYVKSWQMLTGDLAWLTVTQEQDAQETTAVLRTMGQVDRLVIDHYALDFVWESICRPYVREIMAIDDLANRRHDCD
;
A
#
# COMPACT_ATOMS: atom_id res chain seq x y z
N MET A 1 -11.03 14.13 4.44
CA MET A 1 -10.37 13.57 3.24
C MET A 1 -10.61 12.08 3.16
N ASN A 2 -10.51 11.53 1.97
CA ASN A 2 -10.47 10.09 1.75
C ASN A 2 -9.00 9.67 1.59
N ILE A 3 -8.49 8.88 2.52
CA ILE A 3 -7.07 8.50 2.62
C ILE A 3 -6.95 7.00 2.45
N VAL A 4 -6.06 6.57 1.57
CA VAL A 4 -5.82 5.16 1.27
C VAL A 4 -4.35 4.83 1.55
N PHE A 5 -4.12 3.74 2.26
CA PHE A 5 -2.78 3.21 2.54
C PHE A 5 -2.48 2.01 1.63
N ARG A 6 -1.34 2.03 0.98
CA ARG A 6 -0.79 0.86 0.30
C ARG A 6 0.38 0.34 1.12
N VAL A 7 0.19 -0.78 1.79
CA VAL A 7 1.17 -1.38 2.69
C VAL A 7 0.97 -2.90 2.72
N ASP A 8 2.03 -3.65 2.95
CA ASP A 8 1.99 -5.10 3.07
C ASP A 8 2.68 -5.61 4.33
N ALA A 9 2.30 -6.82 4.74
CA ALA A 9 2.98 -7.60 5.76
C ALA A 9 3.06 -9.06 5.33
N SER A 10 4.13 -9.72 5.70
CA SER A 10 4.34 -11.15 5.50
C SER A 10 5.41 -11.63 6.48
N ALA A 11 5.71 -12.93 6.47
CA ALA A 11 6.81 -13.45 7.27
C ALA A 11 8.15 -12.81 6.89
N GLN A 12 8.35 -12.46 5.63
CA GLN A 12 9.57 -11.82 5.13
C GLN A 12 9.59 -10.31 5.41
N ILE A 13 8.47 -9.62 5.16
CA ILE A 13 8.36 -8.17 5.35
C ILE A 13 8.32 -7.82 6.84
N GLY A 14 7.69 -8.67 7.65
CA GLY A 14 7.42 -8.40 9.05
C GLY A 14 6.19 -7.51 9.23
N SER A 15 5.95 -7.07 10.46
CA SER A 15 4.76 -6.32 10.85
C SER A 15 4.98 -4.81 10.96
N GLY A 16 6.23 -4.35 10.93
CA GLY A 16 6.59 -2.96 11.27
C GLY A 16 5.91 -1.92 10.38
N HIS A 17 5.87 -2.16 9.06
CA HIS A 17 5.23 -1.24 8.10
C HIS A 17 3.74 -1.08 8.40
N VAL A 18 3.03 -2.20 8.58
CA VAL A 18 1.60 -2.18 8.89
C VAL A 18 1.34 -1.50 10.23
N MET A 19 2.14 -1.79 11.24
CA MET A 19 1.95 -1.22 12.58
C MET A 19 2.12 0.31 12.58
N ARG A 20 3.13 0.83 11.90
CA ARG A 20 3.30 2.29 11.82
C ARG A 20 2.22 2.96 10.97
N CYS A 21 1.76 2.30 9.89
CA CYS A 21 0.63 2.79 9.11
C CYS A 21 -0.67 2.80 9.93
N LEU A 22 -0.91 1.78 10.75
CA LEU A 22 -2.08 1.77 11.64
C LEU A 22 -2.06 2.92 12.63
N THR A 23 -0.92 3.26 13.18
CA THR A 23 -0.77 4.39 14.09
C THR A 23 -1.20 5.69 13.39
N LEU A 24 -0.71 5.92 12.19
CA LEU A 24 -1.07 7.08 11.39
C LEU A 24 -2.55 7.06 10.96
N ALA A 25 -3.04 5.90 10.55
CA ALA A 25 -4.44 5.73 10.14
C ALA A 25 -5.41 6.02 11.28
N LYS A 26 -5.11 5.58 12.49
CA LYS A 26 -5.92 5.87 13.67
C LYS A 26 -5.94 7.38 13.96
N ARG A 27 -4.82 8.06 13.75
CA ARG A 27 -4.74 9.52 13.90
C ARG A 27 -5.63 10.21 12.88
N TYR A 28 -5.56 9.84 11.61
CA TYR A 28 -6.42 10.39 10.56
C TYR A 28 -7.90 10.16 10.87
N ARG A 29 -8.26 8.95 11.32
CA ARG A 29 -9.64 8.65 11.66
C ARG A 29 -10.14 9.52 12.80
N ARG A 30 -9.33 9.76 13.82
CA ARG A 30 -9.70 10.68 14.94
C ARG A 30 -9.89 12.12 14.46
N GLU A 31 -9.21 12.50 13.41
CA GLU A 31 -9.33 13.83 12.81
C GLU A 31 -10.53 13.94 11.84
N GLY A 32 -11.34 12.87 11.71
CA GLY A 32 -12.55 12.88 10.90
C GLY A 32 -12.37 12.42 9.46
N HIS A 33 -11.20 11.89 9.10
CA HIS A 33 -10.96 11.40 7.74
C HIS A 33 -11.45 9.97 7.54
N THR A 34 -11.87 9.65 6.32
CA THR A 34 -12.16 8.27 5.92
C THR A 34 -10.85 7.59 5.53
N VAL A 35 -10.59 6.43 6.11
CA VAL A 35 -9.32 5.70 5.90
C VAL A 35 -9.61 4.26 5.49
N SER A 36 -8.92 3.80 4.46
CA SER A 36 -8.95 2.41 4.02
C SER A 36 -7.55 1.95 3.60
N PHE A 37 -7.40 0.64 3.47
CA PHE A 37 -6.13 0.00 3.14
C PHE A 37 -6.25 -0.82 1.87
N VAL A 38 -5.20 -0.86 1.08
CA VAL A 38 -4.98 -1.78 -0.02
C VAL A 38 -3.78 -2.64 0.34
N MET A 39 -3.98 -3.93 0.49
CA MET A 39 -2.97 -4.86 0.96
C MET A 39 -3.00 -6.13 0.11
N ARG A 40 -1.83 -6.64 -0.27
CA ARG A 40 -1.76 -7.91 -0.97
C ARG A 40 -1.96 -9.07 0.01
N ALA A 41 -2.75 -10.05 -0.40
CA ALA A 41 -3.09 -11.21 0.42
C ALA A 41 -1.92 -12.21 0.50
N LEU A 42 -0.75 -11.75 0.90
CA LEU A 42 0.46 -12.56 1.06
C LEU A 42 0.29 -13.61 2.16
N PRO A 43 1.01 -14.74 2.10
CA PRO A 43 1.06 -15.65 3.25
C PRO A 43 1.52 -14.91 4.50
N SER A 44 0.87 -15.19 5.64
CA SER A 44 1.15 -14.53 6.92
C SER A 44 0.91 -13.01 6.90
N ASN A 45 -0.08 -12.53 6.12
CA ASN A 45 -0.47 -11.12 6.08
C ASN A 45 -1.19 -10.70 7.38
N LEU A 46 -1.40 -9.38 7.51
CA LEU A 46 -2.09 -8.79 8.65
C LEU A 46 -3.44 -8.16 8.27
N ILE A 47 -4.07 -8.61 7.18
CA ILE A 47 -5.35 -8.04 6.71
C ILE A 47 -6.42 -8.14 7.81
N THR A 48 -6.60 -9.32 8.40
CA THR A 48 -7.58 -9.51 9.48
C THR A 48 -7.29 -8.59 10.67
N PHE A 49 -6.02 -8.43 11.03
CA PHE A 49 -5.61 -7.55 12.11
C PHE A 49 -6.00 -6.09 11.84
N VAL A 50 -5.81 -5.63 10.59
CA VAL A 50 -6.21 -4.27 10.19
C VAL A 50 -7.72 -4.11 10.19
N GLU A 51 -8.46 -5.12 9.71
CA GLU A 51 -9.93 -5.12 9.73
C GLU A 51 -10.47 -5.09 11.16
N GLU A 52 -9.88 -5.84 12.07
CA GLU A 52 -10.26 -5.86 13.49
C GLU A 52 -9.99 -4.51 14.17
N ALA A 53 -9.05 -3.73 13.66
CA ALA A 53 -8.81 -2.36 14.13
C ALA A 53 -9.88 -1.37 13.62
N GLY A 54 -10.83 -1.81 12.80
CA GLY A 54 -11.95 -1.02 12.31
C GLY A 54 -11.75 -0.36 10.96
N PHE A 55 -10.76 -0.80 10.18
CA PHE A 55 -10.49 -0.26 8.84
C PHE A 55 -10.93 -1.21 7.73
N SER A 56 -11.46 -0.67 6.64
CA SER A 56 -11.73 -1.45 5.44
C SER A 56 -10.41 -1.80 4.76
N VAL A 57 -10.29 -3.04 4.32
CA VAL A 57 -9.14 -3.52 3.55
C VAL A 57 -9.62 -4.03 2.20
N HIS A 58 -8.97 -3.58 1.13
CA HIS A 58 -9.16 -4.07 -0.23
C HIS A 58 -7.99 -4.99 -0.54
N PRO A 59 -8.19 -6.32 -0.53
CA PRO A 59 -7.08 -7.25 -0.75
C PRO A 59 -6.71 -7.31 -2.23
N LEU A 60 -5.40 -7.28 -2.51
CA LEU A 60 -4.88 -7.61 -3.83
C LEU A 60 -4.59 -9.11 -3.89
N PRO A 61 -4.77 -9.75 -5.05
CA PRO A 61 -4.60 -11.20 -5.15
C PRO A 61 -3.15 -11.62 -4.92
N TYR A 62 -2.97 -12.77 -4.26
CA TYR A 62 -1.68 -13.44 -4.18
C TYR A 62 -1.67 -14.61 -5.14
N VAL A 63 -0.72 -14.59 -6.05
CA VAL A 63 -0.43 -15.71 -6.94
C VAL A 63 1.03 -16.07 -6.74
N LYS A 64 1.29 -17.34 -6.44
CA LYS A 64 2.68 -17.81 -6.32
C LYS A 64 3.40 -17.54 -7.63
N SER A 65 4.42 -16.69 -7.59
CA SER A 65 5.15 -16.31 -8.80
C SER A 65 5.97 -17.48 -9.33
N TRP A 66 5.89 -17.70 -10.64
CA TRP A 66 6.77 -18.64 -11.35
C TRP A 66 8.10 -17.97 -11.72
N GLN A 67 8.18 -16.65 -11.62
CA GLN A 67 9.41 -15.90 -11.90
C GLN A 67 10.22 -15.77 -10.61
N MET A 68 11.52 -15.97 -10.71
CA MET A 68 12.44 -15.69 -9.61
C MET A 68 12.58 -14.17 -9.48
N LEU A 69 11.77 -13.59 -8.60
CA LEU A 69 11.93 -12.20 -8.21
C LEU A 69 13.02 -12.10 -7.15
N THR A 70 13.87 -11.09 -7.27
CA THR A 70 14.99 -10.86 -6.36
C THR A 70 14.86 -9.52 -5.66
N GLY A 71 15.54 -9.38 -4.53
CA GLY A 71 15.52 -8.15 -3.74
C GLY A 71 14.12 -7.81 -3.23
N ASP A 72 13.81 -6.53 -3.22
CA ASP A 72 12.54 -6.05 -2.70
C ASP A 72 11.31 -6.46 -3.54
N LEU A 73 11.51 -6.80 -4.82
CA LEU A 73 10.43 -7.33 -5.66
C LEU A 73 9.92 -8.68 -5.18
N ALA A 74 10.75 -9.47 -4.50
CA ALA A 74 10.32 -10.72 -3.88
C ALA A 74 9.27 -10.47 -2.79
N TRP A 75 9.30 -9.32 -2.14
CA TRP A 75 8.29 -8.92 -1.15
C TRP A 75 6.96 -8.61 -1.80
N LEU A 76 6.98 -8.02 -2.99
CA LEU A 76 5.77 -7.64 -3.72
C LEU A 76 5.10 -8.83 -4.41
N THR A 77 5.87 -9.83 -4.83
CA THR A 77 5.46 -11.04 -5.57
C THR A 77 4.94 -10.81 -6.99
N VAL A 78 4.83 -9.57 -7.41
CA VAL A 78 4.48 -9.15 -8.78
C VAL A 78 5.37 -7.97 -9.17
N THR A 79 5.31 -7.55 -10.44
CA THR A 79 6.01 -6.32 -10.85
C THR A 79 5.34 -5.09 -10.27
N GLN A 80 6.06 -3.98 -10.20
CA GLN A 80 5.48 -2.71 -9.77
C GLN A 80 4.33 -2.28 -10.68
N GLU A 81 4.48 -2.48 -11.99
CA GLU A 81 3.46 -2.13 -12.98
C GLU A 81 2.17 -2.92 -12.74
N GLN A 82 2.28 -4.22 -12.48
CA GLN A 82 1.12 -5.06 -12.18
C GLN A 82 0.46 -4.64 -10.86
N ASP A 83 1.24 -4.41 -9.83
CA ASP A 83 0.71 -3.94 -8.54
C ASP A 83 -0.01 -2.60 -8.70
N ALA A 84 0.59 -1.67 -9.43
CA ALA A 84 -0.02 -0.37 -9.71
C ALA A 84 -1.34 -0.50 -10.47
N GLN A 85 -1.41 -1.37 -11.46
CA GLN A 85 -2.65 -1.63 -12.22
C GLN A 85 -3.74 -2.20 -11.31
N GLU A 86 -3.41 -3.16 -10.47
CA GLU A 86 -4.35 -3.75 -9.52
C GLU A 86 -4.79 -2.73 -8.47
N THR A 87 -3.87 -1.91 -7.98
CA THR A 87 -4.19 -0.83 -7.03
C THR A 87 -5.08 0.23 -7.67
N THR A 88 -4.78 0.68 -8.87
CA THR A 88 -5.61 1.70 -9.55
C THR A 88 -7.01 1.20 -9.85
N ALA A 89 -7.16 -0.10 -10.14
CA ALA A 89 -8.49 -0.70 -10.30
C ALA A 89 -9.33 -0.56 -9.02
N VAL A 90 -8.71 -0.72 -7.86
CA VAL A 90 -9.36 -0.50 -6.57
C VAL A 90 -9.65 0.99 -6.35
N LEU A 91 -8.68 1.87 -6.62
CA LEU A 91 -8.85 3.32 -6.43
C LEU A 91 -10.01 3.88 -7.24
N ARG A 92 -10.23 3.37 -8.45
CA ARG A 92 -11.36 3.78 -9.30
C ARG A 92 -12.72 3.51 -8.67
N THR A 93 -12.82 2.52 -7.78
CA THR A 93 -14.09 2.18 -7.11
C THR A 93 -14.37 3.05 -5.89
N MET A 94 -13.37 3.80 -5.43
CA MET A 94 -13.47 4.58 -4.18
C MET A 94 -13.93 6.02 -4.36
N GLY A 95 -14.20 6.45 -5.61
CA GLY A 95 -14.44 7.85 -5.91
C GLY A 95 -13.16 8.67 -5.78
N GLN A 96 -13.25 9.88 -5.25
CA GLN A 96 -12.09 10.76 -5.09
C GLN A 96 -11.21 10.29 -3.93
N VAL A 97 -9.96 9.95 -4.22
CA VAL A 97 -8.94 9.69 -3.20
C VAL A 97 -8.08 10.94 -3.03
N ASP A 98 -8.08 11.50 -1.83
CA ASP A 98 -7.37 12.74 -1.56
C ASP A 98 -5.89 12.50 -1.28
N ARG A 99 -5.57 11.42 -0.56
CA ARG A 99 -4.19 11.08 -0.22
C ARG A 99 -3.96 9.59 -0.31
N LEU A 100 -2.93 9.20 -1.07
CA LEU A 100 -2.43 7.83 -1.12
C LEU A 100 -1.12 7.78 -0.32
N VAL A 101 -1.12 7.00 0.75
CA VAL A 101 0.06 6.81 1.61
C VAL A 101 0.70 5.48 1.25
N ILE A 102 1.99 5.48 0.96
CA ILE A 102 2.74 4.31 0.53
C ILE A 102 3.81 4.00 1.56
N ASP A 103 3.85 2.76 2.03
CA ASP A 103 4.91 2.26 2.90
C ASP A 103 5.31 0.86 2.43
N HIS A 104 6.20 0.80 1.44
CA HIS A 104 6.62 -0.46 0.83
C HIS A 104 7.96 -0.29 0.11
N TYR A 105 8.97 -1.09 0.47
CA TYR A 105 10.31 -0.98 -0.11
C TYR A 105 10.39 -1.34 -1.59
N ALA A 106 9.42 -2.11 -2.12
CA ALA A 106 9.39 -2.50 -3.53
C ALA A 106 8.69 -1.47 -4.43
N LEU A 107 8.12 -0.41 -3.88
CA LEU A 107 7.38 0.60 -4.63
C LEU A 107 8.17 1.91 -4.65
N ASP A 108 8.35 2.47 -5.83
CA ASP A 108 9.09 3.71 -6.03
C ASP A 108 8.36 4.62 -7.04
N PHE A 109 9.09 5.52 -7.70
CA PHE A 109 8.51 6.48 -8.63
C PHE A 109 7.75 5.82 -9.80
N VAL A 110 8.11 4.60 -10.21
CA VAL A 110 7.42 3.89 -11.30
C VAL A 110 5.98 3.61 -10.90
N TRP A 111 5.79 3.02 -9.72
CA TRP A 111 4.47 2.72 -9.18
C TRP A 111 3.68 4.00 -8.88
N GLU A 112 4.34 4.96 -8.26
CA GLU A 112 3.74 6.23 -7.86
C GLU A 112 3.23 7.00 -9.07
N SER A 113 4.02 7.06 -10.14
CA SER A 113 3.64 7.75 -11.37
C SER A 113 2.42 7.14 -12.05
N ILE A 114 2.27 5.81 -11.98
CA ILE A 114 1.09 5.12 -12.52
C ILE A 114 -0.16 5.45 -11.70
N CYS A 115 -0.03 5.57 -10.39
CA CYS A 115 -1.15 5.87 -9.50
C CYS A 115 -1.50 7.38 -9.48
N ARG A 116 -0.58 8.25 -9.84
CA ARG A 116 -0.74 9.70 -9.77
C ARG A 116 -2.05 10.25 -10.37
N PRO A 117 -2.52 9.80 -11.55
CA PRO A 117 -3.76 10.32 -12.13
C PRO A 117 -5.03 10.03 -11.32
N TYR A 118 -4.95 9.09 -10.37
CA TYR A 118 -6.13 8.59 -9.63
C TYR A 118 -6.25 9.18 -8.23
N VAL A 119 -5.29 9.98 -7.81
CA VAL A 119 -5.24 10.54 -6.45
C VAL A 119 -4.82 12.01 -6.51
N ARG A 120 -5.16 12.76 -5.47
CA ARG A 120 -4.80 14.18 -5.41
C ARG A 120 -3.37 14.38 -4.96
N GLU A 121 -2.93 13.60 -3.95
CA GLU A 121 -1.55 13.69 -3.47
C GLU A 121 -1.04 12.32 -3.06
N ILE A 122 0.27 12.15 -3.09
CA ILE A 122 0.97 10.93 -2.72
C ILE A 122 1.95 11.27 -1.59
N MET A 123 1.90 10.47 -0.54
CA MET A 123 2.83 10.52 0.59
C MET A 123 3.57 9.20 0.68
N ALA A 124 4.89 9.22 0.60
CA ALA A 124 5.72 8.04 0.75
C ALA A 124 6.38 8.03 2.14
N ILE A 125 6.28 6.91 2.83
CA ILE A 125 7.05 6.64 4.05
C ILE A 125 8.25 5.81 3.63
N ASP A 126 9.43 6.39 3.72
CA ASP A 126 10.67 5.76 3.27
C ASP A 126 11.81 6.05 4.25
N ASP A 127 12.16 5.05 5.05
CA ASP A 127 13.23 5.15 6.02
C ASP A 127 14.60 4.68 5.47
N LEU A 128 14.64 4.17 4.23
CA LEU A 128 15.88 3.79 3.57
C LEU A 128 16.47 4.94 2.75
N ALA A 129 15.63 5.79 2.17
CA ALA A 129 15.99 6.94 1.33
C ALA A 129 16.96 6.56 0.19
N ASN A 130 16.77 5.37 -0.38
CA ASN A 130 17.64 4.81 -1.42
C ASN A 130 16.96 4.69 -2.78
N ARG A 131 15.77 5.26 -2.94
CA ARG A 131 14.94 5.17 -4.14
C ARG A 131 14.45 6.55 -4.54
N ARG A 132 14.20 6.69 -5.85
CA ARG A 132 13.53 7.87 -6.39
C ARG A 132 12.02 7.74 -6.20
N HIS A 133 11.37 8.83 -5.82
CA HIS A 133 9.92 8.91 -5.62
C HIS A 133 9.28 9.97 -6.51
N ASP A 134 8.00 9.75 -6.86
CA ASP A 134 7.11 10.74 -7.45
C ASP A 134 6.00 11.03 -6.42
N CYS A 135 6.36 11.69 -5.34
CA CYS A 135 5.45 12.00 -4.23
C CYS A 135 5.45 13.50 -3.94
N ASP A 136 4.47 13.92 -3.17
CA ASP A 136 4.32 15.30 -2.69
C ASP A 136 4.97 15.50 -1.28
#